data_976892f75363f727c39d9f904b58434b
#
_entry.id   976892f75363f727c39d9f904b58434b
#
_cell.length_a   1.000
_cell.length_b   1.000
_cell.length_c   1.000
_cell.angle_alpha   90.00
_cell.angle_beta   90.00
_cell.angle_gamma   90.00
#
_symmetry.space_group_name_H-M   'P 1'
#
loop_
_entity.id
_entity.type
_entity.pdbx_description
1 polymer ?
#
loop_
_entity_poly.entity_id
_entity_poly.type
_entity_poly.pdbx_seq_one_letter_code
_entity_poly.pdbx_strand_id
1 'polypeptide(L)'
;MKIYDCFMYYDEDLLLDLRLNILDKYIDYFVIVESEFYHNGKKRNLKFQIKNFEKFKNKIIYISQKKEPEGILKLNENDDEGTKSYKLIFNAHLRENEQRNQIEYGISSAEDNDL
;
A
#
# COMPACT_ATOMS: atom_id res chain seq x y z
N MET A 1 -2.68 7.99 -23.97
CA MET A 1 -3.27 7.67 -22.66
C MET A 1 -2.60 6.43 -22.09
N LYS A 2 -2.15 6.49 -20.85
CA LYS A 2 -1.56 5.36 -20.14
C LYS A 2 -2.50 4.87 -19.06
N ILE A 3 -2.45 3.58 -18.75
CA ILE A 3 -3.29 2.95 -17.75
C ILE A 3 -2.42 2.49 -16.59
N TYR A 4 -2.76 2.93 -15.38
CA TYR A 4 -2.07 2.59 -14.15
C TYR A 4 -2.94 1.65 -13.31
N ASP A 5 -2.38 0.55 -12.83
CA ASP A 5 -3.03 -0.33 -11.86
C ASP A 5 -2.35 -0.13 -10.50
N CYS A 6 -3.08 0.45 -9.55
CA CYS A 6 -2.54 0.84 -8.25
C CYS A 6 -3.15 -0.01 -7.15
N PHE A 7 -2.32 -0.63 -6.32
CA PHE A 7 -2.82 -1.47 -5.24
C PHE A 7 -1.83 -1.58 -4.10
N MET A 8 -2.33 -2.03 -2.95
CA MET A 8 -1.53 -2.29 -1.75
C MET A 8 -1.14 -3.76 -1.69
N TYR A 9 0.08 -4.04 -1.27
CA TYR A 9 0.64 -5.39 -1.20
C TYR A 9 0.80 -5.83 0.25
N TYR A 10 0.35 -7.06 0.54
CA TYR A 10 0.40 -7.69 1.87
C TYR A 10 0.90 -9.14 1.83
N ASP A 11 1.92 -9.43 1.01
CA ASP A 11 2.54 -10.76 0.98
C ASP A 11 1.70 -11.87 0.30
N GLU A 12 0.87 -11.49 -0.66
CA GLU A 12 0.09 -12.44 -1.46
C GLU A 12 0.70 -12.63 -2.87
N ASP A 13 1.91 -13.19 -2.93
CA ASP A 13 2.66 -13.33 -4.18
C ASP A 13 1.92 -14.11 -5.26
N LEU A 14 1.17 -15.15 -4.89
CA LEU A 14 0.40 -15.93 -5.86
C LEU A 14 -0.68 -15.08 -6.53
N LEU A 15 -1.42 -14.30 -5.73
CA LEU A 15 -2.45 -13.40 -6.27
C LEU A 15 -1.82 -12.27 -7.08
N LEU A 16 -0.68 -11.77 -6.65
CA LEU A 16 0.05 -10.73 -7.37
C LEU A 16 0.51 -11.25 -8.73
N ASP A 17 1.11 -12.44 -8.77
CA ASP A 17 1.54 -13.05 -10.02
C ASP A 17 0.38 -13.22 -11.00
N LEU A 18 -0.76 -13.70 -10.50
CA LEU A 18 -1.96 -13.87 -11.31
C LEU A 18 -2.45 -12.52 -11.86
N ARG A 19 -2.51 -11.49 -11.01
CA ARG A 19 -2.93 -10.15 -11.40
C ARG A 19 -2.04 -9.55 -12.48
N LEU A 20 -0.72 -9.63 -12.30
CA LEU A 20 0.24 -9.11 -13.26
C LEU A 20 0.11 -9.81 -14.61
N ASN A 21 -0.01 -11.15 -14.62
CA ASN A 21 -0.12 -11.92 -15.85
C ASN A 21 -1.43 -11.64 -16.60
N ILE A 22 -2.55 -11.52 -15.89
CA ILE A 22 -3.85 -11.26 -16.50
C ILE A 22 -3.92 -9.85 -17.10
N LEU A 23 -3.39 -8.86 -16.39
CA LEU A 23 -3.56 -7.45 -16.74
C LEU A 23 -2.43 -6.87 -17.57
N ASP A 24 -1.31 -7.59 -17.75
CA ASP A 24 -0.11 -7.06 -18.39
C ASP A 24 -0.37 -6.40 -19.74
N LYS A 25 -1.19 -7.02 -20.57
CA LYS A 25 -1.45 -6.50 -21.93
C LYS A 25 -2.31 -5.23 -21.96
N TYR A 26 -2.99 -4.91 -20.83
CA TYR A 26 -3.88 -3.74 -20.75
C TYR A 26 -3.28 -2.59 -19.96
N ILE A 27 -2.27 -2.86 -19.13
CA ILE A 27 -1.74 -1.93 -18.14
C ILE A 27 -0.35 -1.47 -18.57
N ASP A 28 -0.10 -0.17 -18.47
CA ASP A 28 1.22 0.42 -18.74
C ASP A 28 2.12 0.39 -17.51
N TYR A 29 1.56 0.67 -16.33
CA TYR A 29 2.31 0.67 -15.07
C TYR A 29 1.50 0.06 -13.93
N PHE A 30 2.18 -0.76 -13.13
CA PHE A 30 1.65 -1.29 -11.86
C PHE A 30 2.29 -0.54 -10.72
N VAL A 31 1.49 0.17 -9.92
CA VAL A 31 1.95 0.87 -8.73
C VAL A 31 1.67 0.00 -7.51
N ILE A 32 2.73 -0.51 -6.89
CA ILE A 32 2.64 -1.42 -5.76
C ILE A 32 3.11 -0.69 -4.50
N VAL A 33 2.21 -0.56 -3.52
CA VAL A 33 2.52 0.09 -2.24
C VAL A 33 2.56 -0.96 -1.13
N GLU A 34 3.67 -1.00 -0.42
CA GLU A 34 3.83 -1.88 0.74
C GLU A 34 4.21 -1.06 1.96
N SER A 35 3.60 -1.37 3.12
CA SER A 35 3.88 -0.70 4.38
C SER A 35 4.66 -1.58 5.34
N GLU A 36 5.53 -0.99 6.16
CA GLU A 36 6.18 -1.67 7.27
C GLU A 36 5.25 -1.86 8.47
N PHE A 37 4.00 -1.40 8.39
CA PHE A 37 3.03 -1.51 9.47
C PHE A 37 1.75 -2.18 8.97
N TYR A 38 1.22 -3.10 9.79
CA TYR A 38 -0.17 -3.54 9.65
C TYR A 38 -1.11 -2.39 10.06
N HIS A 39 -2.37 -2.45 9.67
CA HIS A 39 -3.33 -1.42 10.04
C HIS A 39 -3.54 -1.34 11.57
N ASN A 40 -3.28 -2.43 12.30
CA ASN A 40 -3.33 -2.45 13.75
C ASN A 40 -2.08 -1.86 14.43
N GLY A 41 -1.11 -1.39 13.65
CA GLY A 41 0.11 -0.76 14.14
C GLY A 41 1.27 -1.71 14.42
N LYS A 42 1.07 -3.00 14.32
CA LYS A 42 2.17 -3.95 14.47
C LYS A 42 3.14 -3.82 13.32
N LYS A 43 4.42 -3.87 13.62
CA LYS A 43 5.47 -3.80 12.61
C LYS A 43 5.50 -5.09 11.79
N ARG A 44 5.74 -4.95 10.49
CA ARG A 44 5.91 -6.07 9.57
C ARG A 44 7.16 -5.86 8.74
N ASN A 45 7.74 -6.94 8.26
CA ASN A 45 8.87 -6.86 7.32
C ASN A 45 8.33 -6.71 5.90
N LEU A 46 9.04 -5.90 5.09
CA LEU A 46 8.72 -5.78 3.68
C LEU A 46 9.01 -7.10 2.97
N LYS A 47 8.05 -7.60 2.22
CA LYS A 47 8.08 -8.93 1.60
C LYS A 47 8.24 -8.88 0.08
N PHE A 48 7.89 -7.77 -0.55
CA PHE A 48 7.95 -7.68 -2.01
C PHE A 48 9.39 -7.80 -2.51
N GLN A 49 9.59 -8.65 -3.50
CA GLN A 49 10.89 -8.83 -4.16
C GLN A 49 10.70 -8.78 -5.66
N ILE A 50 11.24 -7.75 -6.29
CA ILE A 50 11.09 -7.55 -7.74
C ILE A 50 11.69 -8.70 -8.55
N LYS A 51 12.70 -9.38 -8.01
CA LYS A 51 13.32 -10.52 -8.69
C LYS A 51 12.33 -11.67 -8.98
N ASN A 52 11.26 -11.77 -8.19
CA ASN A 52 10.23 -12.78 -8.40
C ASN A 52 9.27 -12.40 -9.54
N PHE A 53 9.35 -11.16 -10.01
CA PHE A 53 8.47 -10.60 -11.03
C PHE A 53 9.25 -9.90 -12.14
N GLU A 54 10.44 -10.41 -12.48
CA GLU A 54 11.34 -9.78 -13.45
C GLU A 54 10.70 -9.52 -14.81
N LYS A 55 9.79 -10.40 -15.25
CA LYS A 55 9.05 -10.23 -16.50
C LYS A 55 8.35 -8.87 -16.57
N PHE A 56 7.95 -8.31 -15.42
CA PHE A 56 7.19 -7.06 -15.31
C PHE A 56 8.00 -5.90 -14.77
N LYS A 57 9.29 -6.05 -14.52
CA LYS A 57 10.11 -5.07 -13.80
C LYS A 57 10.07 -3.66 -14.40
N ASN A 58 9.95 -3.56 -15.72
CA ASN A 58 9.91 -2.25 -16.39
C ASN A 58 8.57 -1.52 -16.24
N LYS A 59 7.54 -2.23 -15.79
CA LYS A 59 6.21 -1.68 -15.57
C LYS A 59 5.90 -1.46 -14.08
N ILE A 60 6.70 -2.02 -13.18
CA ILE A 60 6.45 -1.95 -11.73
C ILE A 60 7.06 -0.68 -11.14
N ILE A 61 6.22 0.08 -10.46
CA ILE A 61 6.63 1.21 -9.60
C ILE A 61 6.35 0.78 -8.17
N TYR A 62 7.42 0.53 -7.40
CA TYR A 62 7.29 0.06 -6.02
C TYR A 62 7.54 1.19 -5.04
N ILE A 63 6.63 1.33 -4.08
CA ILE A 63 6.70 2.34 -3.02
C ILE A 63 6.60 1.65 -1.68
N SER A 64 7.60 1.85 -0.82
CA SER A 64 7.57 1.33 0.55
C SER A 64 7.26 2.45 1.54
N GLN A 65 6.25 2.24 2.38
CA GLN A 65 5.92 3.15 3.46
C GLN A 65 6.61 2.68 4.74
N LYS A 66 7.57 3.45 5.22
CA LYS A 66 8.41 3.07 6.38
C LYS A 66 8.06 3.82 7.66
N LYS A 67 7.22 4.84 7.58
CA LYS A 67 6.84 5.67 8.73
C LYS A 67 5.34 5.56 8.99
N GLU A 68 4.97 5.63 10.27
CA GLU A 68 3.57 5.76 10.64
C GLU A 68 3.03 7.12 10.21
N PRO A 69 1.72 7.22 9.89
CA PRO A 69 1.11 8.51 9.58
C PRO A 69 1.09 9.41 10.82
N GLU A 70 1.02 10.72 10.58
CA GLU A 70 0.82 11.68 11.66
C GLU A 70 -0.60 11.54 12.22
N GLY A 71 -0.76 11.90 13.50
CA GLY A 71 -2.06 11.92 14.14
C GLY A 71 -2.47 10.62 14.81
N ILE A 72 -1.59 9.63 14.87
CA ILE A 72 -1.86 8.39 15.61
C ILE A 72 -2.14 8.72 17.08
N LEU A 73 -3.27 8.23 17.60
CA LEU A 73 -3.67 8.43 18.98
C LEU A 73 -2.98 7.41 19.88
N LYS A 74 -2.39 7.90 20.97
CA LYS A 74 -1.71 7.04 21.95
C LYS A 74 -2.71 6.42 22.91
N LEU A 75 -2.64 5.11 23.11
CA LEU A 75 -3.43 4.42 24.11
C LEU A 75 -2.86 4.72 25.51
N ASN A 76 -3.76 5.07 26.45
CA ASN A 76 -3.41 5.32 27.84
C ASN A 76 -3.95 4.20 28.72
N GLU A 77 -3.27 3.93 29.85
CA GLU A 77 -3.69 2.89 30.79
C GLU A 77 -5.07 3.15 31.38
N ASN A 78 -5.45 4.42 31.52
CA ASN A 78 -6.72 4.83 32.12
C ASN A 78 -7.87 4.90 31.11
N ASP A 79 -7.63 4.58 29.82
CA ASP A 79 -8.69 4.58 28.83
C ASP A 79 -9.70 3.46 29.13
N ASP A 80 -10.99 3.78 29.03
CA ASP A 80 -12.03 2.75 29.11
C ASP A 80 -12.07 1.93 27.83
N GLU A 81 -12.87 0.86 27.81
CA GLU A 81 -12.97 -0.04 26.66
C GLU A 81 -13.47 0.68 25.40
N GLY A 82 -14.44 1.58 25.55
CA GLY A 82 -14.96 2.36 24.43
C GLY A 82 -13.90 3.29 23.83
N THR A 83 -13.13 3.97 24.68
CA THR A 83 -12.06 4.86 24.27
C THR A 83 -10.93 4.09 23.58
N LYS A 84 -10.55 2.94 24.13
CA LYS A 84 -9.53 2.07 23.50
C LYS A 84 -9.98 1.62 22.13
N SER A 85 -11.21 1.14 22.00
CA SER A 85 -11.76 0.69 20.71
C SER A 85 -11.79 1.82 19.68
N TYR A 86 -12.22 3.01 20.08
CA TYR A 86 -12.23 4.18 19.21
C TYR A 86 -10.83 4.50 18.69
N LYS A 87 -9.83 4.56 19.60
CA LYS A 87 -8.45 4.87 19.21
C LYS A 87 -7.87 3.83 18.26
N LEU A 88 -8.12 2.54 18.53
CA LEU A 88 -7.63 1.45 17.67
C LEU A 88 -8.22 1.55 16.26
N ILE A 89 -9.52 1.78 16.15
CA ILE A 89 -10.21 1.91 14.85
C ILE A 89 -9.72 3.17 14.13
N PHE A 90 -9.65 4.29 14.82
CA PHE A 90 -9.17 5.55 14.25
C PHE A 90 -7.75 5.42 13.70
N ASN A 91 -6.84 4.81 14.47
CA ASN A 91 -5.45 4.61 14.06
C ASN A 91 -5.36 3.66 12.85
N ALA A 92 -6.18 2.61 12.82
CA ALA A 92 -6.21 1.70 11.69
C ALA A 92 -6.64 2.39 10.41
N HIS A 93 -7.65 3.26 10.48
CA HIS A 93 -8.09 4.06 9.32
C HIS A 93 -7.01 5.04 8.86
N LEU A 94 -6.29 5.69 9.79
CA LEU A 94 -5.18 6.58 9.43
C LEU A 94 -4.09 5.82 8.67
N ARG A 95 -3.74 4.63 9.14
CA ARG A 95 -2.72 3.81 8.48
C ARG A 95 -3.15 3.37 7.09
N GLU A 96 -4.39 2.94 6.95
CA GLU A 96 -4.95 2.55 5.66
C GLU A 96 -4.96 3.71 4.68
N ASN A 97 -5.46 4.87 5.10
CA ASN A 97 -5.52 6.05 4.26
C ASN A 97 -4.14 6.53 3.84
N GLU A 98 -3.16 6.52 4.74
CA GLU A 98 -1.79 6.91 4.41
C GLU A 98 -1.17 5.95 3.40
N GLN A 99 -1.39 4.66 3.53
CA GLN A 99 -0.91 3.69 2.57
C GLN A 99 -1.50 3.93 1.18
N ARG A 100 -2.80 4.24 1.12
CA ARG A 100 -3.45 4.63 -0.15
C ARG A 100 -2.87 5.92 -0.71
N ASN A 101 -2.58 6.90 0.14
CA ASN A 101 -2.01 8.18 -0.27
C ASN A 101 -0.62 8.01 -0.87
N GLN A 102 0.13 6.98 -0.49
CA GLN A 102 1.43 6.68 -1.09
C GLN A 102 1.32 6.39 -2.59
N ILE A 103 0.16 5.99 -3.07
CA ILE A 103 -0.08 5.76 -4.50
C ILE A 103 0.20 7.03 -5.32
N GLU A 104 -0.06 8.20 -4.76
CA GLU A 104 0.20 9.48 -5.44
C GLU A 104 1.66 9.62 -5.88
N TYR A 105 2.59 9.11 -5.09
CA TYR A 105 4.01 9.15 -5.46
C TYR A 105 4.30 8.27 -6.67
N GLY A 106 3.58 7.15 -6.79
CA GLY A 106 3.76 6.24 -7.92
C GLY A 106 3.17 6.76 -9.23
N ILE A 107 2.17 7.64 -9.16
CA ILE A 107 1.53 8.21 -10.35
C ILE A 107 1.96 9.64 -10.62
N SER A 108 3.06 10.09 -10.00
CA SER A 108 3.53 11.48 -10.16
C SER A 108 3.84 11.87 -11.60
N SER A 109 4.13 10.90 -12.46
CA SER A 109 4.37 11.13 -13.89
C SER A 109 3.12 10.98 -14.75
N ALA A 110 1.96 10.68 -14.16
CA ALA A 110 0.73 10.50 -14.92
C ALA A 110 0.23 11.84 -15.48
N GLU A 111 -0.38 11.79 -16.64
CA GLU A 111 -1.01 12.93 -17.29
C GLU A 111 -2.53 12.91 -17.04
N ASP A 112 -3.19 14.07 -17.22
CA ASP A 112 -4.62 14.21 -16.89
C ASP A 112 -5.53 13.23 -17.63
N ASN A 113 -5.15 12.79 -18.82
CA ASN A 113 -5.94 11.85 -19.62
C ASN A 113 -5.55 10.39 -19.40
N ASP A 114 -4.66 10.09 -18.45
CA ASP A 114 -4.28 8.72 -18.11
C ASP A 114 -5.31 8.09 -17.17
N LEU A 115 -5.40 6.78 -17.20
CA LEU A 115 -6.30 6.01 -16.35
C LEU A 115 -5.56 5.27 -15.24
#